data_050d9f9b78335f5f90f203a6a2591512
#
_entry.id   050d9f9b78335f5f90f203a6a2591512
#
_cell.length_a   1.000
_cell.length_b   1.000
_cell.length_c   1.000
_cell.angle_alpha   90.00
_cell.angle_beta   90.00
_cell.angle_gamma   90.00
#
_symmetry.space_group_name_H-M   'P 1'
#
loop_
_entity.id
_entity.type
_entity.pdbx_description
1 polymer ?
#
loop_
_entity_poly.entity_id
_entity_poly.type
_entity_poly.pdbx_seq_one_letter_code
_entity_poly.pdbx_strand_id
1 'polypeptide(L)'
;MRAWPSPEIPTLPVTGPQVVLHDTASRGRVTTAPEGPARLYVCGITPYDATHMGHAATYVAFDLLHRAWRNAGHQVRYVQNVTDVDDPLLERAAKVGVDWVALAERETELFRQDMTALRVLAPDHYVGAVESIPLAIELIEQLQAAGAIYQVETDLYYSVGADPRFGEESNLDRATMLEIFPERGGDPDRPGKRDPLDCVVWRGERPDEPSWPSPFGPGRPGWHVECAAIARHHLGAAIDVQGGGSDLVFPHHEMCAGHAQVVEPGSPFAQVYAHAGMVGYDGEKMSKSLGNLVFVPALRNSDIDPMAIRLTLLRHHYRSDWEWTDAELWRSVDDLTAWRKALALGAGAPARPVVEEMLSALA
;
A
#
# COMPACT_ATOMS: atom_id res chain seq x y z
N MET A 1 8.76 -11.83 -6.99
CA MET A 1 10.03 -11.09 -6.68
C MET A 1 10.65 -11.51 -5.36
N ARG A 2 11.94 -11.15 -5.10
CA ARG A 2 12.57 -11.35 -3.79
C ARG A 2 12.27 -10.15 -2.86
N ALA A 3 11.77 -10.40 -1.65
CA ALA A 3 11.65 -9.39 -0.60
C ALA A 3 13.00 -9.07 0.07
N TRP A 4 13.02 -8.14 0.99
CA TRP A 4 14.16 -7.84 1.87
C TRP A 4 14.22 -8.82 3.05
N PRO A 5 15.35 -8.93 3.76
CA PRO A 5 15.42 -9.77 4.94
C PRO A 5 14.62 -9.17 6.10
N SER A 6 13.75 -9.97 6.71
CA SER A 6 13.05 -9.54 7.93
C SER A 6 14.04 -9.38 9.09
N PRO A 7 13.92 -8.30 9.88
CA PRO A 7 14.72 -8.15 11.09
C PRO A 7 14.28 -9.16 12.16
N GLU A 8 15.20 -9.53 13.02
CA GLU A 8 14.84 -10.18 14.26
C GLU A 8 14.02 -9.24 15.14
N ILE A 9 12.94 -9.74 15.68
CA ILE A 9 12.09 -9.01 16.62
C ILE A 9 12.09 -9.72 17.98
N PRO A 10 12.24 -8.97 19.08
CA PRO A 10 12.22 -9.56 20.42
C PRO A 10 10.81 -10.07 20.74
N THR A 11 10.74 -11.16 21.50
CA THR A 11 9.49 -11.58 22.13
C THR A 11 9.24 -10.71 23.34
N LEU A 12 8.07 -10.09 23.39
CA LEU A 12 7.69 -9.28 24.56
C LEU A 12 7.23 -10.20 25.73
N PRO A 13 7.42 -9.78 26.99
CA PRO A 13 7.11 -10.61 28.16
C PRO A 13 5.61 -10.75 28.43
N VAL A 14 4.77 -10.08 27.64
CA VAL A 14 3.29 -10.08 27.76
C VAL A 14 2.66 -10.19 26.38
N THR A 15 1.55 -10.88 26.32
CA THR A 15 0.70 -10.91 25.11
C THR A 15 -0.06 -9.60 24.99
N GLY A 16 -0.07 -9.04 23.80
CA GLY A 16 -0.82 -7.81 23.51
C GLY A 16 -2.35 -8.06 23.46
N PRO A 17 -3.11 -6.99 23.58
CA PRO A 17 -4.56 -7.05 23.37
C PRO A 17 -4.89 -7.28 21.88
N GLN A 18 -6.18 -7.51 21.62
CA GLN A 18 -6.68 -7.51 20.23
C GLN A 18 -6.48 -6.13 19.61
N VAL A 19 -6.09 -6.13 18.35
CA VAL A 19 -5.83 -4.88 17.63
C VAL A 19 -7.12 -4.26 17.13
N VAL A 20 -7.28 -2.98 17.38
CA VAL A 20 -8.41 -2.17 16.92
C VAL A 20 -7.93 -1.20 15.87
N LEU A 21 -8.55 -1.23 14.68
CA LEU A 21 -8.23 -0.32 13.57
C LEU A 21 -9.42 0.58 13.27
N HIS A 22 -9.15 1.73 12.70
CA HIS A 22 -10.18 2.51 12.04
C HIS A 22 -10.41 1.95 10.64
N ASP A 23 -11.63 1.55 10.37
CA ASP A 23 -12.06 1.09 9.07
C ASP A 23 -12.67 2.24 8.27
N THR A 24 -12.18 2.44 7.05
CA THR A 24 -12.65 3.52 6.16
C THR A 24 -14.08 3.27 5.70
N ALA A 25 -14.43 2.01 5.41
CA ALA A 25 -15.76 1.65 4.92
C ALA A 25 -16.85 1.92 5.96
N SER A 26 -16.67 1.51 7.19
CA SER A 26 -17.65 1.76 8.27
C SER A 26 -17.47 3.12 8.94
N ARG A 27 -16.38 3.84 8.68
CA ARG A 27 -15.96 5.09 9.39
C ARG A 27 -15.87 4.89 10.90
N GLY A 28 -15.64 3.66 11.34
CA GLY A 28 -15.65 3.26 12.74
C GLY A 28 -14.39 2.53 13.18
N ARG A 29 -14.29 2.28 14.48
CA ARG A 29 -13.25 1.42 15.04
C ARG A 29 -13.73 -0.02 14.99
N VAL A 30 -12.91 -0.90 14.41
CA VAL A 30 -13.18 -2.32 14.26
C VAL A 30 -12.10 -3.12 14.98
N THR A 31 -12.50 -4.02 15.86
CA THR A 31 -11.59 -5.00 16.46
C THR A 31 -11.27 -6.07 15.43
N THR A 32 -10.01 -6.22 15.08
CA THR A 32 -9.59 -7.30 14.18
C THR A 32 -9.59 -8.63 14.91
N ALA A 33 -10.28 -9.63 14.37
CA ALA A 33 -10.38 -10.96 14.95
C ALA A 33 -10.14 -12.04 13.88
N PRO A 34 -8.89 -12.19 13.38
CA PRO A 34 -8.60 -13.16 12.33
C PRO A 34 -8.92 -14.60 12.75
N GLU A 35 -9.65 -15.31 11.89
CA GLU A 35 -9.90 -16.75 12.05
C GLU A 35 -8.76 -17.54 11.39
N GLY A 36 -7.69 -17.79 12.14
CA GLY A 36 -6.46 -18.41 11.64
C GLY A 36 -5.33 -17.40 11.42
N PRO A 37 -4.46 -17.59 10.38
CA PRO A 37 -3.44 -16.60 10.06
C PRO A 37 -4.07 -15.28 9.62
N ALA A 38 -3.69 -14.16 10.26
CA ALA A 38 -4.13 -12.84 9.88
C ALA A 38 -3.63 -12.51 8.45
N ARG A 39 -4.55 -12.12 7.57
CA ARG A 39 -4.29 -11.90 6.14
C ARG A 39 -4.18 -10.41 5.89
N LEU A 40 -2.97 -9.94 5.61
CA LEU A 40 -2.64 -8.54 5.35
C LEU A 40 -2.23 -8.36 3.90
N TYR A 41 -2.94 -7.51 3.18
CA TYR A 41 -2.51 -6.99 1.88
C TYR A 41 -2.21 -5.50 2.00
N VAL A 42 -1.01 -5.09 1.62
CA VAL A 42 -0.66 -3.67 1.56
C VAL A 42 -0.24 -3.33 0.14
N CYS A 43 -0.91 -2.35 -0.47
CA CYS A 43 -0.54 -1.87 -1.79
C CYS A 43 0.89 -1.34 -1.80
N GLY A 44 1.67 -1.77 -2.78
CA GLY A 44 3.07 -1.46 -2.93
C GLY A 44 3.34 -0.15 -3.65
N ILE A 45 4.60 0.06 -3.98
CA ILE A 45 5.05 1.24 -4.71
C ILE A 45 4.95 1.02 -6.23
N THR A 46 4.80 2.13 -6.98
CA THR A 46 5.23 2.20 -8.38
C THR A 46 6.68 2.70 -8.38
N PRO A 47 7.66 1.88 -8.77
CA PRO A 47 9.08 2.15 -8.55
C PRO A 47 9.66 3.07 -9.66
N TYR A 48 9.20 4.31 -9.72
CA TYR A 48 9.69 5.32 -10.67
C TYR A 48 10.52 6.42 -10.01
N ASP A 49 10.66 6.38 -8.67
CA ASP A 49 11.49 7.27 -7.87
C ASP A 49 11.78 6.67 -6.49
N ALA A 50 12.79 7.20 -5.79
CA ALA A 50 13.19 6.73 -4.47
C ALA A 50 12.07 6.85 -3.42
N THR A 51 12.19 6.06 -2.36
CA THR A 51 11.27 6.08 -1.21
C THR A 51 11.27 7.43 -0.51
N HIS A 52 10.15 8.14 -0.53
CA HIS A 52 9.96 9.35 0.27
C HIS A 52 9.27 9.05 1.62
N MET A 53 9.24 10.04 2.52
CA MET A 53 8.73 9.85 3.87
C MET A 53 7.26 9.43 3.92
N GLY A 54 6.44 9.80 2.94
CA GLY A 54 5.05 9.30 2.82
C GLY A 54 4.98 7.80 2.63
N HIS A 55 5.81 7.23 1.72
CA HIS A 55 5.92 5.78 1.58
C HIS A 55 6.40 5.12 2.87
N ALA A 56 7.46 5.67 3.49
CA ALA A 56 8.00 5.13 4.73
C ALA A 56 6.97 5.14 5.87
N ALA A 57 6.15 6.18 5.99
CA ALA A 57 5.07 6.28 6.96
C ALA A 57 4.05 5.16 6.78
N THR A 58 3.62 4.92 5.54
CA THR A 58 2.69 3.84 5.21
C THR A 58 3.24 2.47 5.64
N TYR A 59 4.45 2.12 5.20
CA TYR A 59 4.98 0.77 5.49
C TYR A 59 5.38 0.58 6.94
N VAL A 60 5.81 1.62 7.66
CA VAL A 60 6.06 1.55 9.11
C VAL A 60 4.75 1.40 9.88
N ALA A 61 3.65 2.02 9.44
CA ALA A 61 2.33 1.84 10.06
C ALA A 61 1.84 0.38 9.94
N PHE A 62 1.95 -0.23 8.77
CA PHE A 62 1.56 -1.63 8.58
C PHE A 62 2.55 -2.64 9.18
N ASP A 63 3.82 -2.29 9.30
CA ASP A 63 4.79 -3.04 10.11
C ASP A 63 4.40 -3.04 11.59
N LEU A 64 3.88 -1.92 12.12
CA LEU A 64 3.37 -1.85 13.48
C LEU A 64 2.15 -2.75 13.66
N LEU A 65 1.19 -2.75 12.73
CA LEU A 65 0.06 -3.67 12.72
C LEU A 65 0.51 -5.13 12.71
N HIS A 66 1.43 -5.48 11.81
CA HIS A 66 1.99 -6.83 11.70
C HIS A 66 2.60 -7.28 13.05
N ARG A 67 3.38 -6.41 13.70
CA ARG A 67 3.98 -6.69 15.02
C ARG A 67 2.95 -6.81 16.12
N ALA A 68 1.92 -5.95 16.13
CA ALA A 68 0.84 -5.99 17.08
C ALA A 68 0.05 -7.30 17.00
N TRP A 69 -0.30 -7.75 15.80
CA TRP A 69 -0.95 -9.05 15.59
C TRP A 69 -0.09 -10.22 16.05
N ARG A 70 1.23 -10.21 15.73
CA ARG A 70 2.15 -11.25 16.22
C ARG A 70 2.22 -11.27 17.74
N ASN A 71 2.24 -10.11 18.39
CA ASN A 71 2.25 -10.01 19.84
C ASN A 71 0.91 -10.41 20.47
N ALA A 72 -0.20 -10.25 19.75
CA ALA A 72 -1.52 -10.76 20.13
C ALA A 72 -1.66 -12.29 19.93
N GLY A 73 -0.63 -12.95 19.35
CA GLY A 73 -0.60 -14.41 19.18
C GLY A 73 -1.00 -14.89 17.78
N HIS A 74 -1.28 -13.99 16.84
CA HIS A 74 -1.62 -14.38 15.47
C HIS A 74 -0.37 -14.68 14.63
N GLN A 75 -0.48 -15.72 13.81
CA GLN A 75 0.39 -15.82 12.63
C GLN A 75 -0.11 -14.80 11.61
N VAL A 76 0.81 -14.16 10.89
CA VAL A 76 0.46 -13.17 9.88
C VAL A 76 0.91 -13.68 8.52
N ARG A 77 0.05 -13.60 7.53
CA ARG A 77 0.36 -13.79 6.12
C ARG A 77 0.28 -12.42 5.44
N TYR A 78 1.44 -11.87 5.13
CA TYR A 78 1.58 -10.54 4.55
C TYR A 78 1.95 -10.62 3.08
N VAL A 79 1.17 -9.94 2.24
CA VAL A 79 1.40 -9.82 0.80
C VAL A 79 1.51 -8.34 0.43
N GLN A 80 2.51 -8.02 -0.38
CA GLN A 80 2.72 -6.69 -0.93
C GLN A 80 3.11 -6.80 -2.40
N ASN A 81 2.55 -5.94 -3.25
CA ASN A 81 2.94 -5.87 -4.66
C ASN A 81 4.04 -4.83 -4.90
N VAL A 82 4.55 -4.84 -6.13
CA VAL A 82 5.29 -3.76 -6.78
C VAL A 82 4.64 -3.54 -8.13
N THR A 83 4.18 -2.33 -8.40
CA THR A 83 3.64 -1.96 -9.70
C THR A 83 4.80 -1.60 -10.63
N ASP A 84 5.53 -2.63 -11.08
CA ASP A 84 6.74 -2.53 -11.90
C ASP A 84 6.44 -2.35 -13.40
N VAL A 85 5.19 -2.11 -13.76
CA VAL A 85 4.75 -1.61 -15.06
C VAL A 85 3.51 -0.72 -14.87
N ASP A 86 3.62 0.55 -15.21
CA ASP A 86 2.50 1.52 -15.16
C ASP A 86 2.88 2.79 -15.92
N ASP A 87 1.89 3.61 -16.28
CA ASP A 87 2.08 4.86 -17.02
C ASP A 87 3.14 5.78 -16.38
N PRO A 88 3.07 6.10 -15.06
CA PRO A 88 4.07 6.96 -14.41
C PRO A 88 5.50 6.43 -14.50
N LEU A 89 5.69 5.11 -14.47
CA LEU A 89 7.00 4.48 -14.60
C LEU A 89 7.54 4.64 -16.04
N LEU A 90 6.70 4.36 -17.04
CA LEU A 90 7.05 4.46 -18.45
C LEU A 90 7.39 5.91 -18.85
N GLU A 91 6.55 6.85 -18.43
CA GLU A 91 6.77 8.29 -18.65
C GLU A 91 8.08 8.77 -18.00
N ARG A 92 8.35 8.32 -16.77
CA ARG A 92 9.58 8.67 -16.06
C ARG A 92 10.80 8.11 -16.75
N ALA A 93 10.76 6.83 -17.17
CA ALA A 93 11.84 6.18 -17.89
C ALA A 93 12.16 6.92 -19.21
N ALA A 94 11.14 7.25 -19.99
CA ALA A 94 11.27 8.03 -21.22
C ALA A 94 11.85 9.43 -20.95
N LYS A 95 11.38 10.13 -19.92
CA LYS A 95 11.85 11.48 -19.55
C LYS A 95 13.33 11.52 -19.16
N VAL A 96 13.82 10.47 -18.49
CA VAL A 96 15.22 10.39 -18.05
C VAL A 96 16.12 9.61 -19.03
N GLY A 97 15.55 9.06 -20.10
CA GLY A 97 16.29 8.37 -21.14
C GLY A 97 16.88 7.03 -20.70
N VAL A 98 16.20 6.29 -19.82
CA VAL A 98 16.62 4.97 -19.34
C VAL A 98 15.57 3.90 -19.69
N ASP A 99 16.01 2.65 -19.74
CA ASP A 99 15.10 1.52 -19.89
C ASP A 99 14.18 1.42 -18.64
N TRP A 100 12.89 1.21 -18.87
CA TRP A 100 11.89 1.17 -17.80
C TRP A 100 12.06 -0.01 -16.83
N VAL A 101 12.52 -1.17 -17.34
CA VAL A 101 12.82 -2.34 -16.49
C VAL A 101 13.99 -2.02 -15.57
N ALA A 102 15.07 -1.44 -16.13
CA ALA A 102 16.24 -1.05 -15.35
C ALA A 102 15.89 0.02 -14.30
N LEU A 103 14.98 0.95 -14.64
CA LEU A 103 14.46 1.94 -13.66
C LEU A 103 13.70 1.25 -12.54
N ALA A 104 12.73 0.37 -12.88
CA ALA A 104 11.93 -0.36 -11.91
C ALA A 104 12.78 -1.21 -10.97
N GLU A 105 13.73 -1.95 -11.51
CA GLU A 105 14.66 -2.79 -10.72
C GLU A 105 15.49 -1.95 -9.75
N ARG A 106 16.05 -0.84 -10.21
CA ARG A 106 16.87 0.06 -9.40
C ARG A 106 16.07 0.66 -8.24
N GLU A 107 14.90 1.22 -8.51
CA GLU A 107 14.09 1.87 -7.47
C GLU A 107 13.48 0.84 -6.50
N THR A 108 13.14 -0.35 -6.99
CA THR A 108 12.72 -1.47 -6.13
C THR A 108 13.86 -1.92 -5.20
N GLU A 109 15.09 -1.97 -5.68
CA GLU A 109 16.23 -2.32 -4.83
C GLU A 109 16.51 -1.22 -3.79
N LEU A 110 16.40 0.05 -4.14
CA LEU A 110 16.49 1.16 -3.16
C LEU A 110 15.39 1.04 -2.09
N PHE A 111 14.16 0.78 -2.49
CA PHE A 111 13.06 0.55 -1.55
C PHE A 111 13.35 -0.60 -0.58
N ARG A 112 13.88 -1.72 -1.06
CA ARG A 112 14.25 -2.86 -0.22
C ARG A 112 15.34 -2.51 0.79
N GLN A 113 16.33 -1.71 0.38
CA GLN A 113 17.38 -1.21 1.27
C GLN A 113 16.80 -0.30 2.34
N ASP A 114 15.84 0.57 1.99
CA ASP A 114 15.18 1.47 2.93
C ASP A 114 14.33 0.69 3.93
N MET A 115 13.53 -0.28 3.48
CA MET A 115 12.73 -1.13 4.37
C MET A 115 13.61 -1.96 5.31
N THR A 116 14.73 -2.46 4.82
CA THR A 116 15.74 -3.14 5.64
C THR A 116 16.30 -2.21 6.72
N ALA A 117 16.71 -1.02 6.34
CA ALA A 117 17.28 -0.02 7.25
C ALA A 117 16.27 0.44 8.32
N LEU A 118 15.02 0.65 7.93
CA LEU A 118 13.91 0.98 8.83
C LEU A 118 13.43 -0.23 9.64
N ARG A 119 14.00 -1.42 9.48
CA ARG A 119 13.63 -2.66 10.17
C ARG A 119 12.15 -3.03 10.00
N VAL A 120 11.59 -2.80 8.83
CA VAL A 120 10.24 -3.22 8.44
C VAL A 120 10.25 -4.73 8.19
N LEU A 121 9.26 -5.44 8.70
CA LEU A 121 9.08 -6.87 8.44
C LEU A 121 8.76 -7.07 6.95
N ALA A 122 9.44 -8.03 6.34
CA ALA A 122 9.21 -8.33 4.94
C ALA A 122 7.87 -9.03 4.72
N PRO A 123 7.23 -8.85 3.57
CA PRO A 123 6.08 -9.66 3.19
C PRO A 123 6.49 -11.11 2.92
N ASP A 124 5.56 -12.04 3.16
CA ASP A 124 5.73 -13.45 2.78
C ASP A 124 5.74 -13.61 1.26
N HIS A 125 4.95 -12.77 0.58
CA HIS A 125 4.91 -12.68 -0.88
C HIS A 125 5.10 -11.23 -1.31
N TYR A 126 6.21 -10.95 -1.99
CA TYR A 126 6.52 -9.67 -2.63
C TYR A 126 6.43 -9.87 -4.13
N VAL A 127 5.40 -9.31 -4.77
CA VAL A 127 4.95 -9.71 -6.10
C VAL A 127 4.98 -8.53 -7.06
N GLY A 128 5.69 -8.67 -8.20
CA GLY A 128 5.67 -7.68 -9.28
C GLY A 128 4.38 -7.73 -10.09
N ALA A 129 3.92 -6.60 -10.60
CA ALA A 129 2.80 -6.55 -11.52
C ALA A 129 3.09 -7.36 -12.79
N VAL A 130 4.30 -7.25 -13.34
CA VAL A 130 4.73 -7.99 -14.54
C VAL A 130 4.64 -9.51 -14.33
N GLU A 131 5.15 -10.03 -13.20
CA GLU A 131 5.09 -11.48 -12.94
C GLU A 131 3.67 -11.96 -12.61
N SER A 132 2.75 -11.04 -12.24
CA SER A 132 1.35 -11.35 -11.92
C SER A 132 0.37 -11.15 -13.09
N ILE A 133 0.84 -10.76 -14.27
CA ILE A 133 -0.03 -10.59 -15.46
C ILE A 133 -0.93 -11.81 -15.72
N PRO A 134 -0.46 -13.06 -15.61
CA PRO A 134 -1.35 -14.21 -15.75
C PRO A 134 -2.51 -14.23 -14.75
N LEU A 135 -2.30 -13.79 -13.52
CA LEU A 135 -3.34 -13.70 -12.50
C LEU A 135 -4.35 -12.59 -12.83
N ALA A 136 -3.87 -11.45 -13.35
CA ALA A 136 -4.72 -10.36 -13.79
C ALA A 136 -5.60 -10.80 -14.99
N ILE A 137 -5.02 -11.53 -15.93
CA ILE A 137 -5.79 -12.10 -17.09
C ILE A 137 -6.88 -13.04 -16.57
N GLU A 138 -6.56 -13.94 -15.65
CA GLU A 138 -7.55 -14.86 -15.06
C GLU A 138 -8.70 -14.11 -14.38
N LEU A 139 -8.38 -13.07 -13.61
CA LEU A 139 -9.42 -12.26 -12.95
C LEU A 139 -10.28 -11.50 -13.98
N ILE A 140 -9.68 -10.96 -15.05
CA ILE A 140 -10.42 -10.29 -16.13
C ILE A 140 -11.36 -11.26 -16.85
N GLU A 141 -10.94 -12.51 -17.10
CA GLU A 141 -11.80 -13.54 -17.67
C GLU A 141 -13.00 -13.85 -16.75
N GLN A 142 -12.77 -13.92 -15.41
CA GLN A 142 -13.86 -14.11 -14.45
C GLN A 142 -14.82 -12.91 -14.43
N LEU A 143 -14.31 -11.68 -14.46
CA LEU A 143 -15.10 -10.45 -14.57
C LEU A 143 -15.92 -10.40 -15.88
N GLN A 144 -15.33 -10.87 -16.99
CA GLN A 144 -16.01 -10.96 -18.27
C GLN A 144 -17.14 -11.99 -18.23
N ALA A 145 -16.91 -13.16 -17.62
CA ALA A 145 -17.93 -14.18 -17.41
C ALA A 145 -19.08 -13.67 -16.52
N ALA A 146 -18.79 -12.79 -15.55
CA ALA A 146 -19.78 -12.11 -14.72
C ALA A 146 -20.52 -10.97 -15.44
N GLY A 147 -20.17 -10.65 -16.70
CA GLY A 147 -20.78 -9.57 -17.46
C GLY A 147 -20.35 -8.14 -17.03
N ALA A 148 -19.29 -8.04 -16.25
CA ALA A 148 -18.78 -6.79 -15.70
C ALA A 148 -17.80 -6.05 -16.64
N ILE A 149 -17.41 -6.65 -17.75
CA ILE A 149 -16.44 -6.10 -18.70
C ILE A 149 -17.11 -5.71 -20.00
N TYR A 150 -16.65 -4.61 -20.59
CA TYR A 150 -16.99 -4.21 -21.96
C TYR A 150 -15.78 -3.59 -22.65
N GLN A 151 -15.86 -3.49 -23.96
CA GLN A 151 -14.76 -2.99 -24.78
C GLN A 151 -15.01 -1.55 -25.25
N VAL A 152 -13.97 -0.72 -25.18
CA VAL A 152 -13.89 0.59 -25.80
C VAL A 152 -12.65 0.60 -26.68
N GLU A 153 -12.83 0.61 -28.00
CA GLU A 153 -11.76 0.44 -28.99
C GLU A 153 -10.95 -0.84 -28.75
N THR A 154 -9.69 -0.75 -28.35
CA THR A 154 -8.82 -1.89 -28.03
C THR A 154 -8.73 -2.19 -26.54
N ASP A 155 -9.34 -1.36 -25.69
CA ASP A 155 -9.23 -1.47 -24.24
C ASP A 155 -10.46 -2.16 -23.64
N LEU A 156 -10.26 -2.90 -22.55
CA LEU A 156 -11.34 -3.44 -21.75
C LEU A 156 -11.56 -2.60 -20.48
N TYR A 157 -12.81 -2.29 -20.24
CA TYR A 157 -13.26 -1.51 -19.08
C TYR A 157 -14.11 -2.37 -18.16
N TYR A 158 -13.86 -2.20 -16.85
CA TYR A 158 -14.75 -2.67 -15.81
C TYR A 158 -15.88 -1.67 -15.62
N SER A 159 -17.11 -2.18 -15.60
CA SER A 159 -18.29 -1.38 -15.31
C SER A 159 -18.53 -1.32 -13.80
N VAL A 160 -18.42 -0.14 -13.21
CA VAL A 160 -18.69 0.06 -11.76
C VAL A 160 -20.14 -0.29 -11.39
N GLY A 161 -21.07 -0.19 -12.33
CA GLY A 161 -22.45 -0.60 -12.15
C GLY A 161 -22.67 -2.13 -12.01
N ALA A 162 -21.62 -2.95 -12.23
CA ALA A 162 -21.67 -4.38 -11.97
C ALA A 162 -21.54 -4.74 -10.50
N ASP A 163 -20.98 -3.85 -9.69
CA ASP A 163 -20.91 -4.01 -8.23
C ASP A 163 -21.99 -3.15 -7.55
N PRO A 164 -23.03 -3.76 -6.95
CA PRO A 164 -24.08 -3.02 -6.25
C PRO A 164 -23.57 -2.32 -4.98
N ARG A 165 -22.36 -2.65 -4.52
CA ARG A 165 -21.72 -2.08 -3.32
C ARG A 165 -20.71 -0.98 -3.67
N PHE A 166 -20.52 -0.64 -4.95
CA PHE A 166 -19.58 0.38 -5.36
C PHE A 166 -19.83 1.71 -4.65
N GLY A 167 -18.82 2.23 -3.99
CA GLY A 167 -18.85 3.43 -3.15
C GLY A 167 -18.89 3.15 -1.65
N GLU A 168 -19.09 1.88 -1.23
CA GLU A 168 -19.16 1.52 0.19
C GLU A 168 -17.78 1.52 0.87
N GLU A 169 -16.71 1.16 0.15
CA GLU A 169 -15.35 1.08 0.70
C GLU A 169 -14.75 2.48 0.92
N SER A 170 -14.88 3.35 -0.06
CA SER A 170 -14.35 4.72 0.03
C SER A 170 -15.25 5.64 0.86
N ASN A 171 -16.54 5.34 0.92
CA ASN A 171 -17.54 6.19 1.57
C ASN A 171 -17.59 7.61 1.00
N LEU A 172 -17.25 7.77 -0.28
CA LEU A 172 -17.29 9.03 -0.99
C LEU A 172 -18.62 9.16 -1.76
N ASP A 173 -19.14 10.36 -1.84
CA ASP A 173 -20.23 10.62 -2.77
C ASP A 173 -19.73 10.68 -4.21
N ARG A 174 -20.65 10.46 -5.16
CA ARG A 174 -20.31 10.37 -6.57
C ARG A 174 -19.69 11.66 -7.13
N ALA A 175 -20.06 12.83 -6.62
CA ALA A 175 -19.52 14.10 -7.09
C ALA A 175 -18.03 14.20 -6.72
N THR A 176 -17.70 13.89 -5.49
CA THR A 176 -16.30 13.80 -5.01
C THR A 176 -15.50 12.75 -5.79
N MET A 177 -16.09 11.57 -6.06
CA MET A 177 -15.42 10.55 -6.88
C MET A 177 -15.07 11.08 -8.28
N LEU A 178 -15.99 11.76 -8.94
CA LEU A 178 -15.79 12.33 -10.28
C LEU A 178 -14.74 13.46 -10.28
N GLU A 179 -14.63 14.22 -9.21
CA GLU A 179 -13.63 15.28 -9.07
C GLU A 179 -12.21 14.70 -8.96
N ILE A 180 -12.02 13.70 -8.10
CA ILE A 180 -10.68 13.17 -7.81
C ILE A 180 -10.23 12.07 -8.79
N PHE A 181 -11.14 11.43 -9.52
CA PHE A 181 -10.82 10.32 -10.42
C PHE A 181 -9.78 10.67 -11.49
N PRO A 182 -9.90 11.80 -12.22
CA PRO A 182 -8.90 12.17 -13.23
C PRO A 182 -7.53 12.50 -12.65
N GLU A 183 -7.47 13.04 -11.42
CA GLU A 183 -6.21 13.35 -10.76
C GLU A 183 -5.43 12.10 -10.36
N ARG A 184 -6.12 10.94 -10.33
CA ARG A 184 -5.59 9.64 -9.88
C ARG A 184 -5.56 8.59 -10.98
N GLY A 185 -5.40 9.04 -12.23
CA GLY A 185 -5.22 8.16 -13.40
C GLY A 185 -6.50 7.70 -14.06
N GLY A 186 -7.66 8.19 -13.64
CA GLY A 186 -8.92 7.93 -14.31
C GLY A 186 -9.11 8.78 -15.57
N ASP A 187 -9.98 8.31 -16.46
CA ASP A 187 -10.29 8.93 -17.75
C ASP A 187 -11.80 9.18 -17.93
N PRO A 188 -12.45 10.01 -17.08
CA PRO A 188 -13.91 10.15 -17.04
C PRO A 188 -14.52 10.59 -18.37
N ASP A 189 -13.78 11.37 -19.16
CA ASP A 189 -14.25 11.96 -20.40
C ASP A 189 -13.99 11.09 -21.65
N ARG A 190 -13.43 9.88 -21.48
CA ARG A 190 -13.13 9.02 -22.61
C ARG A 190 -14.41 8.60 -23.36
N PRO A 191 -14.52 8.89 -24.68
CA PRO A 191 -15.68 8.52 -25.45
C PRO A 191 -15.88 6.99 -25.46
N GLY A 192 -17.13 6.55 -25.38
CA GLY A 192 -17.49 5.13 -25.38
C GLY A 192 -17.60 4.47 -24.02
N LYS A 193 -17.20 5.13 -22.95
CA LYS A 193 -17.45 4.65 -21.58
C LYS A 193 -18.96 4.66 -21.28
N ARG A 194 -19.41 3.67 -20.51
CA ARG A 194 -20.80 3.55 -20.03
C ARG A 194 -21.05 4.43 -18.81
N ASP A 195 -20.05 4.52 -17.94
CA ASP A 195 -20.01 5.36 -16.75
C ASP A 195 -18.65 6.07 -16.69
N PRO A 196 -18.62 7.40 -16.36
CA PRO A 196 -17.35 8.12 -16.22
C PRO A 196 -16.36 7.50 -15.21
N LEU A 197 -16.86 6.77 -14.21
CA LEU A 197 -16.03 6.10 -13.20
C LEU A 197 -15.56 4.70 -13.59
N ASP A 198 -16.04 4.13 -14.72
CA ASP A 198 -15.54 2.85 -15.18
C ASP A 198 -14.02 2.90 -15.39
N CYS A 199 -13.30 1.85 -15.03
CA CYS A 199 -11.84 1.84 -15.09
C CYS A 199 -11.31 0.80 -16.09
N VAL A 200 -10.15 1.08 -16.67
CA VAL A 200 -9.43 0.14 -17.53
C VAL A 200 -8.99 -1.07 -16.73
N VAL A 201 -9.27 -2.28 -17.22
CA VAL A 201 -8.72 -3.54 -16.68
C VAL A 201 -7.72 -4.18 -17.63
N TRP A 202 -7.83 -3.93 -18.93
CA TRP A 202 -6.84 -4.31 -19.92
C TRP A 202 -6.65 -3.17 -20.92
N ARG A 203 -5.45 -2.63 -20.99
CA ARG A 203 -5.05 -1.64 -21.98
C ARG A 203 -4.49 -2.35 -23.19
N GLY A 204 -5.15 -2.24 -24.34
CA GLY A 204 -4.65 -2.77 -25.60
C GLY A 204 -3.30 -2.16 -25.98
N GLU A 205 -2.54 -2.89 -26.78
CA GLU A 205 -1.19 -2.48 -27.20
C GLU A 205 -1.11 -1.05 -27.73
N ARG A 206 -0.06 -0.34 -27.35
CA ARG A 206 0.29 1.01 -27.80
C ARG A 206 1.72 1.01 -28.40
N PRO A 207 1.99 1.84 -29.41
CA PRO A 207 3.35 2.04 -29.88
C PRO A 207 4.26 2.49 -28.72
N ASP A 208 5.46 1.91 -28.69
CA ASP A 208 6.51 2.23 -27.71
C ASP A 208 6.19 1.91 -26.24
N GLU A 209 5.07 1.20 -25.97
CA GLU A 209 4.74 0.67 -24.66
C GLU A 209 4.94 -0.86 -24.60
N PRO A 210 5.30 -1.42 -23.42
CA PRO A 210 5.37 -2.87 -23.26
C PRO A 210 3.97 -3.49 -23.39
N SER A 211 3.92 -4.66 -24.05
CA SER A 211 2.68 -5.42 -24.20
C SER A 211 2.92 -6.93 -24.01
N TRP A 212 1.91 -7.61 -23.54
CA TRP A 212 1.91 -9.06 -23.33
C TRP A 212 0.75 -9.71 -24.05
N PRO A 213 0.93 -10.96 -24.51
CA PRO A 213 -0.15 -11.70 -25.14
C PRO A 213 -1.25 -12.02 -24.13
N SER A 214 -2.51 -11.91 -24.55
CA SER A 214 -3.67 -12.30 -23.76
C SER A 214 -4.82 -12.79 -24.65
N PRO A 215 -5.86 -13.43 -24.09
CA PRO A 215 -7.10 -13.77 -24.81
C PRO A 215 -7.84 -12.54 -25.37
N PHE A 216 -7.52 -11.35 -24.86
CA PHE A 216 -8.13 -10.07 -25.23
C PHE A 216 -7.36 -9.33 -26.34
N GLY A 217 -6.27 -9.91 -26.83
CA GLY A 217 -5.28 -9.28 -27.68
C GLY A 217 -4.05 -8.79 -26.89
N PRO A 218 -2.99 -8.36 -27.60
CA PRO A 218 -1.79 -7.84 -26.95
C PRO A 218 -2.09 -6.55 -26.17
N GLY A 219 -1.45 -6.40 -25.01
CA GLY A 219 -1.67 -5.27 -24.14
C GLY A 219 -1.08 -5.47 -22.74
N ARG A 220 -1.60 -4.74 -21.76
CA ARG A 220 -1.20 -4.84 -20.35
C ARG A 220 -2.38 -4.62 -19.40
N PRO A 221 -2.32 -5.15 -18.16
CA PRO A 221 -3.40 -4.94 -17.20
C PRO A 221 -3.50 -3.46 -16.80
N GLY A 222 -4.69 -3.06 -16.36
CA GLY A 222 -4.91 -1.80 -15.67
C GLY A 222 -4.44 -1.88 -14.22
N TRP A 223 -4.14 -0.74 -13.62
CA TRP A 223 -3.55 -0.65 -12.27
C TRP A 223 -4.34 -1.36 -11.16
N HIS A 224 -5.68 -1.27 -11.18
CA HIS A 224 -6.50 -1.75 -10.06
C HIS A 224 -6.67 -3.27 -10.05
N VAL A 225 -6.75 -3.91 -11.23
CA VAL A 225 -6.98 -5.36 -11.33
C VAL A 225 -5.78 -6.17 -10.87
N GLU A 226 -4.57 -5.62 -10.97
CA GLU A 226 -3.33 -6.27 -10.52
C GLU A 226 -3.38 -6.58 -9.03
N CYS A 227 -3.64 -5.57 -8.20
CA CYS A 227 -3.69 -5.72 -6.76
C CYS A 227 -4.82 -6.67 -6.31
N ALA A 228 -5.99 -6.58 -6.93
CA ALA A 228 -7.10 -7.49 -6.66
C ALA A 228 -6.72 -8.95 -6.97
N ALA A 229 -6.09 -9.19 -8.12
CA ALA A 229 -5.65 -10.51 -8.55
C ALA A 229 -4.58 -11.10 -7.61
N ILE A 230 -3.55 -10.32 -7.28
CA ILE A 230 -2.47 -10.73 -6.38
C ILE A 230 -3.02 -11.05 -4.98
N ALA A 231 -3.85 -10.16 -4.42
CA ALA A 231 -4.42 -10.37 -3.09
C ALA A 231 -5.29 -11.64 -3.05
N ARG A 232 -6.18 -11.83 -4.01
CA ARG A 232 -7.04 -13.02 -4.09
C ARG A 232 -6.23 -14.31 -4.24
N HIS A 233 -5.19 -14.31 -5.08
CA HIS A 233 -4.36 -15.48 -5.31
C HIS A 233 -3.62 -15.94 -4.06
N HIS A 234 -3.02 -15.01 -3.33
CA HIS A 234 -2.15 -15.35 -2.20
C HIS A 234 -2.88 -15.41 -0.84
N LEU A 235 -3.98 -14.67 -0.69
CA LEU A 235 -4.70 -14.55 0.59
C LEU A 235 -6.12 -15.12 0.57
N GLY A 236 -6.65 -15.42 -0.63
CA GLY A 236 -8.02 -15.92 -0.79
C GLY A 236 -9.04 -14.80 -0.99
N ALA A 237 -10.32 -15.19 -0.99
CA ALA A 237 -11.43 -14.32 -1.37
C ALA A 237 -11.70 -13.16 -0.40
N ALA A 238 -11.49 -13.38 0.88
CA ALA A 238 -11.68 -12.39 1.92
C ALA A 238 -10.39 -12.23 2.72
N ILE A 239 -9.90 -11.01 2.87
CA ILE A 239 -8.71 -10.69 3.64
C ILE A 239 -9.07 -9.94 4.92
N ASP A 240 -8.22 -9.99 5.95
CA ASP A 240 -8.54 -9.32 7.21
C ASP A 240 -8.32 -7.81 7.09
N VAL A 241 -7.22 -7.37 6.46
CA VAL A 241 -6.94 -5.95 6.23
C VAL A 241 -6.40 -5.72 4.82
N GLN A 242 -7.02 -4.78 4.09
CA GLN A 242 -6.41 -4.07 2.96
C GLN A 242 -5.84 -2.75 3.45
N GLY A 243 -4.55 -2.53 3.21
CA GLY A 243 -3.81 -1.36 3.66
C GLY A 243 -3.15 -0.57 2.54
N GLY A 244 -2.96 0.72 2.78
CA GLY A 244 -2.27 1.64 1.87
C GLY A 244 -2.23 3.07 2.38
N GLY A 245 -1.76 4.02 1.59
CA GLY A 245 -1.90 5.44 1.86
C GLY A 245 -3.35 5.92 1.71
N SER A 246 -3.72 7.02 2.34
CA SER A 246 -5.08 7.56 2.25
C SER A 246 -5.45 8.05 0.84
N ASP A 247 -4.50 8.27 -0.03
CA ASP A 247 -4.71 8.56 -1.44
C ASP A 247 -5.19 7.34 -2.24
N LEU A 248 -4.98 6.12 -1.74
CA LEU A 248 -5.46 4.89 -2.37
C LEU A 248 -6.91 4.53 -2.04
N VAL A 249 -7.55 5.21 -1.08
CA VAL A 249 -8.97 4.99 -0.74
C VAL A 249 -9.82 4.93 -2.00
N PHE A 250 -9.69 5.93 -2.87
CA PHE A 250 -10.34 5.99 -4.16
C PHE A 250 -9.40 6.58 -5.22
N PRO A 251 -9.35 6.01 -6.44
CA PRO A 251 -10.18 4.91 -6.92
C PRO A 251 -9.64 3.53 -6.57
N HIS A 252 -8.38 3.39 -6.11
CA HIS A 252 -7.64 2.13 -6.16
C HIS A 252 -8.28 1.04 -5.28
N HIS A 253 -8.51 1.28 -3.98
CA HIS A 253 -9.06 0.27 -3.08
C HIS A 253 -10.53 -0.03 -3.40
N GLU A 254 -11.32 0.98 -3.73
CA GLU A 254 -12.70 0.82 -4.19
C GLU A 254 -12.77 -0.10 -5.43
N MET A 255 -11.92 0.14 -6.44
CA MET A 255 -11.88 -0.68 -7.65
C MET A 255 -11.37 -2.10 -7.37
N CYS A 256 -10.34 -2.25 -6.52
CA CYS A 256 -9.86 -3.59 -6.12
C CYS A 256 -10.98 -4.41 -5.46
N ALA A 257 -11.73 -3.79 -4.56
CA ALA A 257 -12.87 -4.42 -3.90
C ALA A 257 -13.95 -4.79 -4.91
N GLY A 258 -14.34 -3.86 -5.79
CA GLY A 258 -15.34 -4.12 -6.83
C GLY A 258 -14.96 -5.29 -7.75
N HIS A 259 -13.69 -5.34 -8.21
CA HIS A 259 -13.22 -6.46 -9.03
C HIS A 259 -13.33 -7.80 -8.29
N ALA A 260 -12.97 -7.84 -7.02
CA ALA A 260 -13.00 -9.06 -6.22
C ALA A 260 -14.45 -9.49 -5.90
N GLN A 261 -15.30 -8.55 -5.51
CA GLN A 261 -16.68 -8.79 -5.04
C GLN A 261 -17.61 -9.20 -6.16
N VAL A 262 -17.42 -8.71 -7.39
CA VAL A 262 -18.21 -9.11 -8.55
C VAL A 262 -17.97 -10.58 -8.91
N VAL A 263 -16.75 -11.08 -8.78
CA VAL A 263 -16.45 -12.49 -9.09
C VAL A 263 -16.72 -13.43 -7.91
N GLU A 264 -16.87 -12.89 -6.70
CA GLU A 264 -17.22 -13.66 -5.51
C GLU A 264 -18.31 -12.96 -4.69
N PRO A 265 -19.54 -12.93 -5.20
CA PRO A 265 -20.66 -12.26 -4.54
C PRO A 265 -20.93 -12.86 -3.15
N GLY A 266 -21.16 -12.01 -2.18
CA GLY A 266 -21.52 -12.42 -0.81
C GLY A 266 -20.36 -12.46 0.18
N SER A 267 -19.11 -12.21 -0.28
CA SER A 267 -17.96 -12.02 0.60
C SER A 267 -17.41 -10.61 0.42
N PRO A 268 -17.12 -9.84 1.49
CA PRO A 268 -16.36 -8.60 1.34
C PRO A 268 -14.94 -8.95 0.89
N PHE A 269 -14.32 -8.07 0.10
CA PHE A 269 -12.91 -8.27 -0.27
C PHE A 269 -11.99 -8.17 0.94
N ALA A 270 -12.21 -7.16 1.79
CA ALA A 270 -11.51 -7.02 3.07
C ALA A 270 -12.50 -6.79 4.21
N GLN A 271 -12.13 -7.25 5.43
CA GLN A 271 -12.90 -6.98 6.64
C GLN A 271 -12.68 -5.55 7.14
N VAL A 272 -11.48 -5.00 6.90
CA VAL A 272 -11.08 -3.65 7.29
C VAL A 272 -10.26 -3.01 6.17
N TYR A 273 -10.62 -1.79 5.82
CA TYR A 273 -9.85 -0.94 4.91
C TYR A 273 -9.10 0.12 5.74
N ALA A 274 -7.81 -0.11 5.96
CA ALA A 274 -6.97 0.74 6.81
C ALA A 274 -6.06 1.63 5.95
N HIS A 275 -6.02 2.93 6.28
CA HIS A 275 -5.25 3.90 5.51
C HIS A 275 -4.32 4.71 6.38
N ALA A 276 -3.07 4.84 5.95
CA ALA A 276 -2.09 5.72 6.56
C ALA A 276 -2.31 7.17 6.09
N GLY A 277 -2.17 8.11 7.00
CA GLY A 277 -2.25 9.53 6.70
C GLY A 277 -1.11 10.01 5.80
N MET A 278 -1.30 11.18 5.22
CA MET A 278 -0.32 11.79 4.32
C MET A 278 0.77 12.52 5.12
N VAL A 279 1.97 12.54 4.56
CA VAL A 279 3.07 13.34 5.08
C VAL A 279 3.25 14.57 4.19
N GLY A 280 3.10 15.75 4.79
CA GLY A 280 3.32 17.03 4.14
C GLY A 280 4.72 17.59 4.42
N TYR A 281 5.07 18.69 3.76
CA TYR A 281 6.26 19.48 3.98
C TYR A 281 6.00 20.92 3.54
N ASP A 282 6.33 21.90 4.42
CA ASP A 282 6.11 23.34 4.20
C ASP A 282 4.65 23.74 3.90
N GLY A 283 3.67 23.11 4.57
CA GLY A 283 2.25 23.42 4.41
C GLY A 283 1.59 22.77 3.19
N GLU A 284 2.35 21.96 2.45
CA GLU A 284 1.90 21.31 1.23
C GLU A 284 2.12 19.79 1.29
N LYS A 285 1.26 19.02 0.62
CA LYS A 285 1.50 17.59 0.42
C LYS A 285 2.87 17.39 -0.23
N MET A 286 3.67 16.46 0.29
CA MET A 286 4.88 16.04 -0.42
C MET A 286 4.54 15.56 -1.82
N SER A 287 5.04 16.24 -2.83
CA SER A 287 4.82 15.88 -4.22
C SER A 287 6.03 16.20 -5.09
N LYS A 288 6.18 15.43 -6.17
CA LYS A 288 7.28 15.63 -7.13
C LYS A 288 7.17 16.93 -7.90
N SER A 289 5.93 17.33 -8.22
CA SER A 289 5.67 18.58 -8.93
C SER A 289 6.12 19.81 -8.15
N LEU A 290 6.05 19.74 -6.83
CA LEU A 290 6.50 20.80 -5.92
C LEU A 290 8.01 20.69 -5.58
N GLY A 291 8.64 19.52 -5.85
CA GLY A 291 10.04 19.29 -5.51
C GLY A 291 10.34 19.27 -4.00
N ASN A 292 9.32 19.06 -3.18
CA ASN A 292 9.39 19.10 -1.71
C ASN A 292 9.44 17.71 -1.06
N LEU A 293 9.96 16.69 -1.77
CA LEU A 293 10.07 15.34 -1.24
C LEU A 293 11.27 15.17 -0.31
N VAL A 294 11.03 14.60 0.85
CA VAL A 294 12.10 14.14 1.75
C VAL A 294 12.31 12.64 1.52
N PHE A 295 13.48 12.27 1.01
CA PHE A 295 13.81 10.91 0.65
C PHE A 295 14.53 10.15 1.76
N VAL A 296 14.08 8.95 2.06
CA VAL A 296 14.72 8.06 3.05
C VAL A 296 16.20 7.79 2.73
N PRO A 297 16.58 7.45 1.47
CA PRO A 297 17.99 7.25 1.15
C PRO A 297 18.84 8.51 1.32
N ALA A 298 18.29 9.72 1.13
CA ALA A 298 19.03 10.95 1.36
C ALA A 298 19.37 11.12 2.86
N LEU A 299 18.41 10.86 3.75
CA LEU A 299 18.64 10.90 5.19
C LEU A 299 19.65 9.84 5.65
N ARG A 300 19.54 8.61 5.13
CA ARG A 300 20.49 7.53 5.42
C ARG A 300 21.92 7.88 5.00
N ASN A 301 22.06 8.48 3.81
CA ASN A 301 23.36 8.90 3.28
C ASN A 301 23.96 10.12 3.99
N SER A 302 23.18 10.80 4.82
CA SER A 302 23.61 11.92 5.70
C SER A 302 23.96 11.45 7.11
N ASP A 303 24.32 10.18 7.30
CA ASP A 303 24.68 9.56 8.58
C ASP A 303 23.57 9.61 9.66
N ILE A 304 22.32 9.85 9.25
CA ILE A 304 21.16 9.75 10.16
C ILE A 304 20.88 8.27 10.44
N ASP A 305 20.85 7.92 11.73
CA ASP A 305 20.49 6.56 12.15
C ASP A 305 19.07 6.22 11.67
N PRO A 306 18.86 5.15 10.88
CA PRO A 306 17.54 4.77 10.39
C PRO A 306 16.49 4.57 11.50
N MET A 307 16.92 4.21 12.72
CA MET A 307 16.00 4.10 13.83
C MET A 307 15.49 5.46 14.32
N ALA A 308 16.25 6.55 14.14
CA ALA A 308 15.74 7.89 14.40
C ALA A 308 14.67 8.28 13.36
N ILE A 309 14.88 7.93 12.08
CA ILE A 309 13.87 8.13 11.03
C ILE A 309 12.60 7.35 11.39
N ARG A 310 12.74 6.06 11.74
CA ARG A 310 11.61 5.23 12.17
C ARG A 310 10.91 5.80 13.41
N LEU A 311 11.64 6.31 14.38
CA LEU A 311 11.09 6.91 15.59
C LEU A 311 10.30 8.19 15.27
N THR A 312 10.77 9.01 14.33
CA THR A 312 10.03 10.19 13.84
C THR A 312 8.68 9.78 13.26
N LEU A 313 8.65 8.76 12.41
CA LEU A 313 7.40 8.25 11.82
C LEU A 313 6.43 7.74 12.91
N LEU A 314 6.93 7.05 13.92
CA LEU A 314 6.13 6.49 15.02
C LEU A 314 5.64 7.52 16.06
N ARG A 315 6.06 8.79 15.97
CA ARG A 315 5.51 9.88 16.81
C ARG A 315 4.11 10.29 16.43
N HIS A 316 3.70 9.96 15.21
CA HIS A 316 2.41 10.36 14.66
C HIS A 316 1.45 9.16 14.66
N HIS A 317 0.18 9.45 14.90
CA HIS A 317 -0.85 8.43 14.76
C HIS A 317 -0.96 8.03 13.28
N TYR A 318 -0.99 6.73 12.98
CA TYR A 318 -0.85 6.20 11.62
C TYR A 318 -1.80 6.80 10.57
N ARG A 319 -3.02 7.19 10.96
CA ARG A 319 -4.03 7.75 10.04
C ARG A 319 -4.12 9.28 10.05
N SER A 320 -3.34 9.96 10.87
CA SER A 320 -3.33 11.42 10.89
C SER A 320 -2.40 11.95 9.82
N ASP A 321 -2.86 12.95 9.09
CA ASP A 321 -1.97 13.74 8.25
C ASP A 321 -1.05 14.57 9.15
N TRP A 322 0.21 14.70 8.77
CA TRP A 322 1.20 15.44 9.53
C TRP A 322 2.29 16.02 8.62
N GLU A 323 3.02 16.98 9.14
CA GLU A 323 4.08 17.65 8.42
C GLU A 323 5.45 17.23 8.90
N TRP A 324 6.31 16.85 7.95
CA TRP A 324 7.72 16.59 8.23
C TRP A 324 8.42 17.88 8.64
N THR A 325 9.20 17.81 9.72
CA THR A 325 10.14 18.86 10.11
C THR A 325 11.48 18.25 10.53
N ASP A 326 12.57 18.93 10.19
CA ASP A 326 13.90 18.51 10.63
C ASP A 326 14.03 18.57 12.16
N ALA A 327 13.28 19.46 12.82
CA ALA A 327 13.26 19.56 14.28
C ALA A 327 12.73 18.27 14.94
N GLU A 328 11.73 17.61 14.37
CA GLU A 328 11.24 16.33 14.87
C GLU A 328 12.24 15.19 14.64
N LEU A 329 12.91 15.19 13.51
CA LEU A 329 13.99 14.24 13.24
C LEU A 329 15.11 14.37 14.28
N TRP A 330 15.59 15.59 14.54
CA TRP A 330 16.65 15.82 15.53
C TRP A 330 16.20 15.45 16.94
N ARG A 331 14.97 15.72 17.32
CA ARG A 331 14.38 15.24 18.57
C ARG A 331 14.42 13.71 18.67
N SER A 332 14.11 13.01 17.58
CA SER A 332 14.16 11.54 17.53
C SER A 332 15.60 11.00 17.63
N VAL A 333 16.58 11.71 17.08
CA VAL A 333 18.01 11.40 17.26
C VAL A 333 18.43 11.53 18.72
N ASP A 334 18.01 12.61 19.40
CA ASP A 334 18.30 12.84 20.81
C ASP A 334 17.67 11.77 21.71
N ASP A 335 16.38 11.45 21.48
CA ASP A 335 15.68 10.42 22.24
C ASP A 335 16.30 9.03 22.05
N LEU A 336 16.61 8.66 20.82
CA LEU A 336 17.28 7.39 20.52
C LEU A 336 18.65 7.30 21.23
N THR A 337 19.39 8.40 21.25
CA THR A 337 20.66 8.50 21.94
C THR A 337 20.48 8.34 23.46
N ALA A 338 19.49 9.01 24.03
CA ALA A 338 19.17 8.91 25.46
C ALA A 338 18.74 7.47 25.83
N TRP A 339 17.91 6.83 25.03
CA TRP A 339 17.48 5.46 25.26
C TRP A 339 18.65 4.47 25.20
N ARG A 340 19.54 4.60 24.22
CA ARG A 340 20.75 3.74 24.13
C ARG A 340 21.68 3.93 25.32
N LYS A 341 21.86 5.16 25.80
CA LYS A 341 22.60 5.43 27.03
C LYS A 341 21.94 4.77 28.24
N ALA A 342 20.63 4.89 28.39
CA ALA A 342 19.90 4.24 29.47
C ALA A 342 20.03 2.71 29.46
N LEU A 343 19.90 2.08 28.28
CA LEU A 343 20.10 0.64 28.12
C LEU A 343 21.51 0.18 28.49
N ALA A 344 22.51 1.00 28.25
CA ALA A 344 23.91 0.69 28.60
C ALA A 344 24.18 0.69 30.11
N LEU A 345 23.27 1.22 30.96
CA LEU A 345 23.42 1.22 32.42
C LEU A 345 23.26 -0.17 33.05
N GLY A 346 22.74 -1.16 32.32
CA GLY A 346 22.64 -2.55 32.76
C GLY A 346 21.68 -2.84 33.92
N ALA A 347 21.01 -1.82 34.46
CA ALA A 347 20.02 -1.95 35.51
C ALA A 347 18.91 -0.89 35.35
N GLY A 348 17.67 -1.25 35.66
CA GLY A 348 16.52 -0.36 35.54
C GLY A 348 15.31 -0.89 36.32
N ALA A 349 14.22 -0.13 36.32
CA ALA A 349 12.95 -0.58 36.84
C ALA A 349 12.41 -1.80 35.99
N PRO A 350 11.54 -2.64 36.59
CA PRO A 350 10.90 -3.72 35.85
C PRO A 350 10.18 -3.19 34.61
N ALA A 351 10.53 -3.72 33.42
CA ALA A 351 9.97 -3.26 32.15
C ALA A 351 8.51 -3.66 31.94
N ARG A 352 8.03 -4.73 32.61
CA ARG A 352 6.70 -5.31 32.37
C ARG A 352 5.56 -4.28 32.47
N PRO A 353 5.43 -3.44 33.53
CA PRO A 353 4.35 -2.45 33.60
C PRO A 353 4.36 -1.44 32.45
N VAL A 354 5.56 -1.00 32.02
CA VAL A 354 5.73 -0.06 30.90
C VAL A 354 5.33 -0.72 29.57
N VAL A 355 5.70 -1.98 29.39
CA VAL A 355 5.31 -2.76 28.20
C VAL A 355 3.80 -2.97 28.14
N GLU A 356 3.15 -3.28 29.28
CA GLU A 356 1.70 -3.43 29.38
C GLU A 356 0.97 -2.11 29.03
N GLU A 357 1.44 -0.97 29.53
CA GLU A 357 0.90 0.34 29.20
C GLU A 357 1.09 0.67 27.71
N MET A 358 2.28 0.44 27.15
CA MET A 358 2.57 0.65 25.73
C MET A 358 1.65 -0.19 24.84
N LEU A 359 1.46 -1.48 25.15
CA LEU A 359 0.61 -2.37 24.36
C LEU A 359 -0.85 -1.96 24.45
N SER A 360 -1.32 -1.49 25.63
CA SER A 360 -2.67 -0.96 25.79
C SER A 360 -2.90 0.31 24.96
N ALA A 361 -1.87 1.14 24.80
CA ALA A 361 -1.94 2.36 23.98
C ALA A 361 -1.92 2.07 22.45
N LEU A 362 -1.39 0.91 22.05
CA LEU A 362 -1.34 0.48 20.64
C LEU A 362 -2.60 -0.27 20.19
N ALA A 363 -3.48 -0.65 21.10
CA ALA A 363 -4.74 -1.36 20.82
C ALA A 363 -5.89 -0.39 20.57
#